data_651fd46a73ec8479196b42120dcd6aec
#
_entry.id   651fd46a73ec8479196b42120dcd6aec
#
_cell.length_a   1.000
_cell.length_b   1.000
_cell.length_c   1.000
_cell.angle_alpha   90.00
_cell.angle_beta   90.00
_cell.angle_gamma   90.00
#
_symmetry.space_group_name_H-M   'P 1'
#
loop_
_entity.id
_entity.type
_entity.pdbx_description
1 polymer ?
#
loop_
_entity_poly.entity_id
_entity_poly.type
_entity_poly.pdbx_seq_one_letter_code
_entity_poly.pdbx_strand_id
1 'polypeptide(L)'
;DNITVPLARIGALLPDTEVNEAPFEVNFGANLNSGQSAGTPVTLLAESYHATGDVTYSFTVNGETVQNSNTDSCVWTPSADGTYSIGVVAVDANGNKAESTKTFVVGSSSSDETLKGDVNRDGSVTVVDATLVQKYIVKLEDFDAETMKIADVNGNGIIEITDATLIQKIIVNLA
;
A
#
# COMPACT_ATOMS: atom_id res chain seq x y z
N ASP A 1 -40.97 -55.36 -42.01
CA ASP A 1 -41.34 -54.32 -41.04
C ASP A 1 -40.09 -53.44 -40.72
N ASN A 2 -40.16 -52.24 -41.27
CA ASN A 2 -39.05 -51.27 -41.15
C ASN A 2 -39.28 -50.42 -39.89
N ILE A 3 -38.58 -50.72 -38.82
CA ILE A 3 -38.66 -49.93 -37.59
C ILE A 3 -37.72 -48.72 -37.75
N THR A 4 -38.33 -47.62 -38.17
CA THR A 4 -37.65 -46.34 -38.15
C THR A 4 -37.58 -45.84 -36.68
N VAL A 5 -36.44 -45.98 -36.04
CA VAL A 5 -36.18 -45.36 -34.74
C VAL A 5 -35.90 -43.90 -35.00
N PRO A 6 -36.66 -42.94 -34.46
CA PRO A 6 -36.34 -41.53 -34.61
C PRO A 6 -35.08 -41.22 -33.85
N LEU A 7 -34.07 -40.71 -34.56
CA LEU A 7 -32.86 -40.18 -33.98
C LEU A 7 -33.15 -38.79 -33.36
N ALA A 8 -34.06 -38.78 -32.39
CA ALA A 8 -34.42 -37.59 -31.66
C ALA A 8 -33.88 -37.68 -30.23
N ARG A 9 -32.99 -36.76 -29.91
CA ARG A 9 -32.54 -36.42 -28.55
C ARG A 9 -31.44 -37.27 -27.94
N ILE A 10 -30.25 -37.22 -28.54
CA ILE A 10 -29.03 -37.22 -27.78
C ILE A 10 -28.47 -35.79 -27.85
N GLY A 11 -29.25 -34.88 -27.35
CA GLY A 11 -28.84 -33.46 -27.22
C GLY A 11 -29.41 -32.95 -25.94
N ALA A 12 -29.07 -33.57 -24.83
CA ALA A 12 -29.36 -33.01 -23.54
C ALA A 12 -28.54 -33.73 -22.49
N LEU A 13 -27.83 -32.97 -21.74
CA LEU A 13 -27.08 -33.29 -20.53
C LEU A 13 -25.58 -33.52 -20.76
N LEU A 14 -24.95 -32.56 -21.44
CA LEU A 14 -23.75 -32.08 -20.84
C LEU A 14 -24.21 -31.25 -19.64
N PRO A 15 -23.76 -31.54 -18.40
CA PRO A 15 -23.95 -30.59 -17.34
C PRO A 15 -23.35 -29.30 -17.85
N ASP A 16 -24.12 -28.23 -17.76
CA ASP A 16 -23.62 -26.87 -17.85
C ASP A 16 -22.49 -26.80 -16.78
N THR A 17 -21.27 -27.07 -17.22
CA THR A 17 -20.13 -26.75 -16.39
C THR A 17 -20.16 -25.24 -16.40
N GLU A 18 -20.82 -24.65 -15.37
CA GLU A 18 -20.55 -23.29 -15.01
C GLU A 18 -19.03 -23.18 -14.91
N VAL A 19 -18.42 -22.70 -15.99
CA VAL A 19 -17.04 -22.23 -15.92
C VAL A 19 -17.13 -21.11 -14.90
N ASN A 20 -16.73 -21.42 -13.68
CA ASN A 20 -16.54 -20.43 -12.62
C ASN A 20 -15.36 -19.57 -13.09
N GLU A 21 -15.63 -18.66 -14.01
CA GLU A 21 -14.66 -17.67 -14.44
C GLU A 21 -14.30 -16.84 -13.21
N ALA A 22 -13.02 -16.74 -12.96
CA ALA A 22 -12.54 -15.92 -11.85
C ALA A 22 -13.10 -14.50 -12.01
N PRO A 23 -13.50 -13.85 -10.92
CA PRO A 23 -14.09 -12.52 -10.98
C PRO A 23 -13.10 -11.50 -11.60
N PHE A 24 -13.67 -10.50 -12.27
CA PHE A 24 -12.86 -9.35 -12.70
C PHE A 24 -12.31 -8.63 -11.48
N GLU A 25 -11.00 -8.46 -11.42
CA GLU A 25 -10.28 -7.88 -10.29
C GLU A 25 -9.32 -6.79 -10.74
N VAL A 26 -9.01 -5.85 -9.86
CA VAL A 26 -7.97 -4.83 -10.07
C VAL A 26 -7.02 -4.78 -8.88
N ASN A 27 -5.73 -4.95 -9.13
CA ASN A 27 -4.67 -4.63 -8.19
C ASN A 27 -4.28 -3.16 -8.37
N PHE A 28 -4.04 -2.45 -7.26
CA PHE A 28 -3.81 -1.02 -7.28
C PHE A 28 -2.68 -0.63 -6.32
N GLY A 29 -1.84 0.30 -6.75
CA GLY A 29 -0.74 0.80 -5.93
C GLY A 29 -0.21 2.14 -6.41
N ALA A 30 0.84 2.59 -5.74
CA ALA A 30 1.61 3.76 -6.10
C ALA A 30 3.10 3.36 -6.26
N ASN A 31 3.81 4.07 -7.12
CA ASN A 31 5.24 3.84 -7.36
C ASN A 31 6.13 4.28 -6.19
N LEU A 32 5.60 5.11 -5.29
CA LEU A 32 6.28 5.62 -4.09
C LEU A 32 5.49 5.23 -2.85
N ASN A 33 6.19 5.04 -1.75
CA ASN A 33 5.58 4.84 -0.43
C ASN A 33 5.00 6.16 0.11
N SER A 34 4.10 6.06 1.07
CA SER A 34 3.63 7.21 1.87
C SER A 34 4.81 7.96 2.51
N GLY A 35 4.58 9.21 2.90
CA GLY A 35 5.60 10.06 3.50
C GLY A 35 6.35 10.96 2.50
N GLN A 36 5.94 10.98 1.23
CA GLN A 36 6.49 11.91 0.24
C GLN A 36 6.07 13.34 0.55
N SER A 37 6.95 14.31 0.27
CA SER A 37 6.61 15.73 0.43
C SER A 37 5.56 16.19 -0.57
N ALA A 38 4.73 17.17 -0.20
CA ALA A 38 3.85 17.84 -1.13
C ALA A 38 4.63 18.36 -2.36
N GLY A 39 4.03 18.28 -3.54
CA GLY A 39 4.68 18.61 -4.82
C GLY A 39 5.45 17.46 -5.44
N THR A 40 5.67 16.32 -4.75
CA THR A 40 6.31 15.15 -5.34
C THR A 40 5.30 14.40 -6.23
N PRO A 41 5.59 14.21 -7.54
CA PRO A 41 4.72 13.44 -8.41
C PRO A 41 4.69 11.97 -8.01
N VAL A 42 3.52 11.42 -7.81
CA VAL A 42 3.26 10.01 -7.49
C VAL A 42 2.54 9.37 -8.66
N THR A 43 3.07 8.27 -9.18
CA THR A 43 2.39 7.49 -10.22
C THR A 43 1.52 6.43 -9.55
N LEU A 44 0.22 6.53 -9.76
CA LEU A 44 -0.77 5.53 -9.39
C LEU A 44 -0.81 4.48 -10.49
N LEU A 45 -0.81 3.20 -10.15
CA LEU A 45 -0.73 2.06 -11.06
C LEU A 45 -1.86 1.10 -10.78
N ALA A 46 -2.51 0.61 -11.84
CA ALA A 46 -3.55 -0.40 -11.76
C ALA A 46 -3.20 -1.58 -12.68
N GLU A 47 -3.48 -2.78 -12.21
CA GLU A 47 -3.35 -4.00 -13.00
C GLU A 47 -4.66 -4.79 -12.89
N SER A 48 -5.31 -5.01 -14.02
CA SER A 48 -6.58 -5.74 -14.07
C SER A 48 -6.38 -7.21 -14.43
N TYR A 49 -7.18 -8.08 -13.83
CA TYR A 49 -7.17 -9.53 -14.05
C TYR A 49 -8.56 -10.00 -14.46
N HIS A 50 -8.62 -10.97 -15.35
CA HIS A 50 -9.87 -11.59 -15.84
C HIS A 50 -10.82 -10.59 -16.52
N ALA A 51 -10.27 -9.51 -17.10
CA ALA A 51 -11.03 -8.56 -17.88
C ALA A 51 -11.46 -9.14 -19.23
N THR A 52 -12.63 -8.75 -19.70
CA THR A 52 -13.09 -9.06 -21.05
C THR A 52 -12.93 -7.83 -21.94
N GLY A 53 -12.00 -7.90 -22.91
CA GLY A 53 -11.75 -6.80 -23.84
C GLY A 53 -11.03 -5.62 -23.19
N ASP A 54 -11.24 -4.40 -23.72
CA ASP A 54 -10.61 -3.19 -23.26
C ASP A 54 -11.11 -2.78 -21.86
N VAL A 55 -10.19 -2.24 -21.04
CA VAL A 55 -10.49 -1.77 -19.68
C VAL A 55 -10.37 -0.25 -19.63
N THR A 56 -11.34 0.38 -19.00
CA THR A 56 -11.29 1.81 -18.66
C THR A 56 -11.01 1.96 -17.17
N TYR A 57 -10.02 2.78 -16.82
CA TYR A 57 -9.61 3.05 -15.45
C TYR A 57 -10.00 4.48 -15.05
N SER A 58 -10.70 4.60 -13.93
CA SER A 58 -11.01 5.87 -13.28
C SER A 58 -10.19 5.98 -11.99
N PHE A 59 -9.14 6.77 -12.01
CA PHE A 59 -8.35 7.04 -10.81
C PHE A 59 -8.99 8.16 -10.01
N THR A 60 -9.02 7.98 -8.69
CA THR A 60 -9.64 8.92 -7.76
C THR A 60 -8.69 9.33 -6.64
N VAL A 61 -8.85 10.56 -6.16
CA VAL A 61 -8.19 11.08 -4.97
C VAL A 61 -9.26 11.76 -4.11
N ASN A 62 -9.41 11.32 -2.86
CA ASN A 62 -10.47 11.78 -1.94
C ASN A 62 -11.89 11.68 -2.54
N GLY A 63 -12.11 10.66 -3.40
CA GLY A 63 -13.38 10.45 -4.08
C GLY A 63 -13.60 11.27 -5.36
N GLU A 64 -12.70 12.21 -5.68
CA GLU A 64 -12.74 12.96 -6.93
C GLU A 64 -11.94 12.24 -8.02
N THR A 65 -12.50 12.13 -9.23
CA THR A 65 -11.81 11.52 -10.37
C THR A 65 -10.74 12.45 -10.91
N VAL A 66 -9.48 11.99 -10.87
CA VAL A 66 -8.33 12.73 -11.39
C VAL A 66 -7.96 12.31 -12.81
N GLN A 67 -8.33 11.12 -13.23
CA GLN A 67 -8.16 10.61 -14.59
C GLN A 67 -9.22 9.54 -14.88
N ASN A 68 -9.74 9.53 -16.13
CA ASN A 68 -10.59 8.47 -16.67
C ASN A 68 -10.14 8.19 -18.11
N SER A 69 -9.55 7.02 -18.34
CA SER A 69 -8.99 6.63 -19.64
C SER A 69 -8.71 5.11 -19.70
N ASN A 70 -8.26 4.62 -20.84
CA ASN A 70 -7.80 3.23 -21.00
C ASN A 70 -6.36 3.03 -20.48
N THR A 71 -5.72 4.08 -19.96
CA THR A 71 -4.37 4.00 -19.41
C THR A 71 -4.42 3.50 -17.98
N ASP A 72 -3.68 2.46 -17.69
CA ASP A 72 -3.57 1.79 -16.39
C ASP A 72 -2.74 2.54 -15.35
N SER A 73 -2.33 3.75 -15.68
CA SER A 73 -1.52 4.59 -14.81
C SER A 73 -1.96 6.06 -14.86
N CYS A 74 -1.77 6.76 -13.74
CA CYS A 74 -2.09 8.16 -13.56
C CYS A 74 -1.01 8.84 -12.72
N VAL A 75 -0.53 10.00 -13.15
CA VAL A 75 0.37 10.82 -12.34
C VAL A 75 -0.46 11.81 -11.53
N TRP A 76 -0.35 11.70 -10.23
CA TRP A 76 -0.95 12.62 -9.28
C TRP A 76 0.13 13.37 -8.50
N THR A 77 -0.01 14.69 -8.38
CA THR A 77 0.91 15.54 -7.61
C THR A 77 0.12 16.18 -6.46
N PRO A 78 0.31 15.74 -5.23
CA PRO A 78 -0.35 16.32 -4.07
C PRO A 78 0.10 17.77 -3.85
N SER A 79 -0.82 18.68 -3.62
CA SER A 79 -0.53 20.11 -3.41
C SER A 79 -0.24 20.48 -1.96
N ALA A 80 -0.56 19.60 -1.01
CA ALA A 80 -0.40 19.84 0.43
C ALA A 80 -0.10 18.54 1.16
N ASP A 81 0.48 18.66 2.35
CA ASP A 81 0.64 17.53 3.26
C ASP A 81 -0.73 17.10 3.81
N GLY A 82 -0.90 15.82 4.05
CA GLY A 82 -2.14 15.27 4.55
C GLY A 82 -2.33 13.80 4.22
N THR A 83 -3.46 13.27 4.66
CA THR A 83 -3.88 11.89 4.36
C THR A 83 -4.89 11.91 3.23
N TYR A 84 -4.60 11.16 2.18
CA TYR A 84 -5.41 11.06 0.98
C TYR A 84 -5.95 9.63 0.82
N SER A 85 -7.21 9.53 0.41
CA SER A 85 -7.77 8.28 -0.09
C SER A 85 -7.52 8.22 -1.59
N ILE A 86 -6.63 7.36 -2.05
CA ILE A 86 -6.35 7.12 -3.46
C ILE A 86 -7.04 5.84 -3.91
N GLY A 87 -7.59 5.81 -5.12
CA GLY A 87 -8.32 4.65 -5.59
C GLY A 87 -8.39 4.53 -7.10
N VAL A 88 -8.87 3.38 -7.55
CA VAL A 88 -9.17 3.09 -8.95
C VAL A 88 -10.48 2.31 -9.05
N VAL A 89 -11.26 2.65 -10.06
CA VAL A 89 -12.38 1.84 -10.57
C VAL A 89 -12.02 1.40 -11.97
N ALA A 90 -11.94 0.10 -12.20
CA ALA A 90 -11.73 -0.49 -13.52
C ALA A 90 -13.06 -1.03 -14.05
N VAL A 91 -13.33 -0.79 -15.34
CA VAL A 91 -14.53 -1.29 -16.04
C VAL A 91 -14.08 -1.94 -17.33
N ASP A 92 -14.44 -3.19 -17.54
CA ASP A 92 -14.16 -3.94 -18.77
C ASP A 92 -15.21 -3.67 -19.87
N ALA A 93 -14.99 -4.24 -21.08
CA ALA A 93 -15.88 -4.05 -22.22
C ALA A 93 -17.30 -4.63 -22.01
N ASN A 94 -17.47 -5.57 -21.09
CA ASN A 94 -18.77 -6.14 -20.73
C ASN A 94 -19.48 -5.33 -19.62
N GLY A 95 -18.83 -4.29 -19.08
CA GLY A 95 -19.35 -3.48 -17.98
C GLY A 95 -19.14 -4.08 -16.59
N ASN A 96 -18.33 -5.14 -16.47
CA ASN A 96 -17.91 -5.64 -15.17
C ASN A 96 -17.02 -4.59 -14.50
N LYS A 97 -17.16 -4.47 -13.16
CA LYS A 97 -16.43 -3.48 -12.37
C LYS A 97 -15.57 -4.16 -11.32
N ALA A 98 -14.36 -3.62 -11.14
CA ALA A 98 -13.50 -3.90 -10.03
C ALA A 98 -12.98 -2.58 -9.45
N GLU A 99 -12.83 -2.51 -8.12
CA GLU A 99 -12.35 -1.30 -7.47
C GLU A 99 -11.34 -1.63 -6.38
N SER A 100 -10.43 -0.70 -6.15
CA SER A 100 -9.46 -0.80 -5.07
C SER A 100 -9.15 0.59 -4.55
N THR A 101 -9.01 0.72 -3.22
CA THR A 101 -8.72 1.99 -2.55
C THR A 101 -7.65 1.78 -1.50
N LYS A 102 -6.76 2.75 -1.36
CA LYS A 102 -5.69 2.76 -0.36
C LYS A 102 -5.55 4.16 0.26
N THR A 103 -5.02 4.18 1.46
CA THR A 103 -4.62 5.43 2.11
C THR A 103 -3.18 5.77 1.70
N PHE A 104 -2.95 7.04 1.34
CA PHE A 104 -1.64 7.57 1.01
C PHE A 104 -1.39 8.84 1.83
N VAL A 105 -0.29 8.87 2.57
CA VAL A 105 0.09 10.01 3.40
C VAL A 105 1.13 10.84 2.66
N VAL A 106 0.90 12.14 2.57
CA VAL A 106 1.80 13.14 1.99
C VAL A 106 2.34 14.01 3.12
N GLY A 107 3.62 14.31 3.03
CA GLY A 107 4.33 14.95 4.12
C GLY A 107 4.76 13.94 5.18
N SER A 108 5.52 14.40 6.13
CA SER A 108 5.75 13.60 7.31
C SER A 108 4.39 13.31 7.92
N SER A 109 4.01 12.04 8.01
CA SER A 109 2.88 11.70 8.86
C SER A 109 3.24 12.17 10.26
N SER A 110 2.75 13.36 10.60
CA SER A 110 2.62 13.72 11.99
C SER A 110 1.43 12.93 12.59
N SER A 111 1.48 11.60 12.48
CA SER A 111 1.05 10.83 13.61
C SER A 111 2.11 11.14 14.66
N ASP A 112 1.75 11.93 15.63
CA ASP A 112 2.55 12.24 16.82
C ASP A 112 2.61 10.99 17.73
N GLU A 113 2.79 9.84 17.11
CA GLU A 113 3.35 8.62 17.62
C GLU A 113 4.68 8.44 16.91
N THR A 114 5.65 9.26 17.30
CA THR A 114 7.06 8.94 17.06
C THR A 114 7.25 7.54 17.62
N LEU A 115 7.42 6.56 16.73
CA LEU A 115 7.64 5.17 17.12
C LEU A 115 8.91 5.16 17.97
N LYS A 116 8.73 5.04 19.28
CA LYS A 116 9.85 5.13 20.23
C LYS A 116 10.89 4.10 19.87
N GLY A 117 12.11 4.54 19.63
CA GLY A 117 13.20 3.69 19.19
C GLY A 117 13.43 3.63 17.68
N ASP A 118 12.58 4.23 16.84
CA ASP A 118 12.81 4.40 15.39
C ASP A 118 13.66 5.66 15.16
N VAL A 119 14.95 5.55 15.41
CA VAL A 119 15.91 6.67 15.46
C VAL A 119 16.19 7.23 14.07
N ASN A 120 16.15 6.39 13.04
CA ASN A 120 16.36 6.80 11.64
C ASN A 120 15.05 7.26 10.96
N ARG A 121 13.89 7.11 11.63
CA ARG A 121 12.56 7.51 11.15
C ARG A 121 12.15 6.83 9.83
N ASP A 122 12.55 5.56 9.66
CA ASP A 122 12.15 4.77 8.48
C ASP A 122 10.81 4.04 8.66
N GLY A 123 10.16 4.18 9.83
CA GLY A 123 8.90 3.56 10.18
C GLY A 123 9.04 2.17 10.81
N SER A 124 10.26 1.76 11.17
CA SER A 124 10.53 0.44 11.74
C SER A 124 11.61 0.50 12.81
N VAL A 125 11.39 -0.13 13.96
CA VAL A 125 12.42 -0.25 14.98
C VAL A 125 13.29 -1.47 14.69
N THR A 126 14.55 -1.24 14.34
CA THR A 126 15.50 -2.27 13.89
C THR A 126 16.85 -2.17 14.61
N VAL A 127 17.75 -3.11 14.32
CA VAL A 127 19.13 -3.07 14.85
C VAL A 127 19.93 -1.84 14.37
N VAL A 128 19.48 -1.22 13.28
CA VAL A 128 20.08 0.02 12.75
C VAL A 128 19.89 1.15 13.75
N ASP A 129 18.69 1.25 14.36
CA ASP A 129 18.37 2.29 15.34
C ASP A 129 19.18 2.13 16.62
N ALA A 130 19.28 0.90 17.12
CA ALA A 130 20.16 0.61 18.25
C ALA A 130 21.62 1.01 17.96
N THR A 131 22.09 0.78 16.73
CA THR A 131 23.42 1.15 16.28
C THR A 131 23.59 2.68 16.21
N LEU A 132 22.57 3.43 15.78
CA LEU A 132 22.58 4.89 15.76
C LEU A 132 22.73 5.47 17.18
N VAL A 133 21.96 4.93 18.15
CA VAL A 133 22.11 5.32 19.56
C VAL A 133 23.54 5.06 20.06
N GLN A 134 24.11 3.90 19.75
CA GLN A 134 25.49 3.58 20.14
C GLN A 134 26.50 4.55 19.50
N LYS A 135 26.31 4.92 18.22
CA LYS A 135 27.17 5.91 17.54
C LYS A 135 27.09 7.30 18.22
N TYR A 136 25.86 7.73 18.57
CA TYR A 136 25.64 8.97 19.28
C TYR A 136 26.41 9.01 20.62
N ILE A 137 26.32 7.95 21.41
CA ILE A 137 27.02 7.85 22.73
C ILE A 137 28.52 8.00 22.58
N VAL A 138 29.12 7.45 21.52
CA VAL A 138 30.55 7.55 21.25
C VAL A 138 30.93 8.77 20.38
N LYS A 139 29.98 9.69 20.15
CA LYS A 139 30.16 10.95 19.39
C LYS A 139 30.57 10.73 17.92
N LEU A 140 30.10 9.68 17.30
CA LEU A 140 30.24 9.39 15.87
C LEU A 140 29.00 9.79 15.07
N GLU A 141 27.94 10.22 15.75
CA GLU A 141 26.66 10.68 15.17
C GLU A 141 26.12 11.82 16.04
N ASP A 142 25.44 12.78 15.43
CA ASP A 142 24.75 13.86 16.14
C ASP A 142 23.24 13.72 15.95
N PHE A 143 22.47 13.96 17.02
CA PHE A 143 21.02 13.92 17.01
C PHE A 143 20.43 15.32 17.13
N ASP A 144 19.41 15.61 16.31
CA ASP A 144 18.55 16.77 16.52
C ASP A 144 17.63 16.57 17.74
N ALA A 145 16.95 17.64 18.16
CA ALA A 145 16.11 17.61 19.35
C ALA A 145 14.95 16.59 19.27
N GLU A 146 14.52 16.26 18.07
CA GLU A 146 13.43 15.31 17.83
C GLU A 146 13.94 13.88 17.84
N THR A 147 15.07 13.62 17.21
CA THR A 147 15.77 12.33 17.28
C THR A 147 16.15 11.98 18.72
N MET A 148 16.56 12.97 19.52
CA MET A 148 16.83 12.75 20.96
C MET A 148 15.61 12.22 21.70
N LYS A 149 14.40 12.76 21.43
CA LYS A 149 13.16 12.29 22.07
C LYS A 149 12.80 10.87 21.68
N ILE A 150 13.08 10.49 20.44
CA ILE A 150 12.81 9.15 19.91
C ILE A 150 13.81 8.13 20.47
N ALA A 151 15.07 8.53 20.55
CA ALA A 151 16.18 7.71 21.02
C ALA A 151 16.18 7.49 22.55
N ASP A 152 15.62 8.42 23.32
CA ASP A 152 15.41 8.29 24.77
C ASP A 152 14.20 7.36 25.03
N VAL A 153 14.42 6.07 24.90
CA VAL A 153 13.36 5.05 24.99
C VAL A 153 12.84 4.91 26.41
N ASN A 154 13.68 5.08 27.42
CA ASN A 154 13.29 4.98 28.82
C ASN A 154 12.66 6.28 29.37
N GLY A 155 12.79 7.40 28.65
CA GLY A 155 12.21 8.69 29.00
C GLY A 155 12.91 9.41 30.17
N ASN A 156 14.19 9.11 30.41
CA ASN A 156 14.95 9.72 31.52
C ASN A 156 15.64 11.04 31.14
N GLY A 157 15.57 11.45 29.88
CA GLY A 157 16.19 12.68 29.31
C GLY A 157 17.66 12.54 28.95
N ILE A 158 18.24 11.33 29.00
CA ILE A 158 19.63 11.05 28.70
C ILE A 158 19.73 9.90 27.70
N ILE A 159 20.45 10.13 26.59
CA ILE A 159 20.69 9.04 25.62
C ILE A 159 21.90 8.23 26.08
N GLU A 160 21.65 6.96 26.44
CA GLU A 160 22.66 6.07 26.99
C GLU A 160 22.53 4.63 26.49
N ILE A 161 23.44 3.74 26.89
CA ILE A 161 23.45 2.35 26.41
C ILE A 161 22.19 1.57 26.80
N THR A 162 21.48 1.98 27.83
CA THR A 162 20.20 1.40 28.23
C THR A 162 19.12 1.60 27.18
N ASP A 163 19.12 2.74 26.47
CA ASP A 163 18.18 3.00 25.39
C ASP A 163 18.44 2.08 24.19
N ALA A 164 19.69 1.93 23.79
CA ALA A 164 20.06 0.96 22.75
C ALA A 164 19.62 -0.47 23.13
N THR A 165 19.76 -0.84 24.42
CA THR A 165 19.32 -2.14 24.93
C THR A 165 17.80 -2.28 24.89
N LEU A 166 17.05 -1.22 25.19
CA LEU A 166 15.58 -1.22 25.12
C LEU A 166 15.12 -1.34 23.66
N ILE A 167 15.77 -0.65 22.72
CA ILE A 167 15.49 -0.85 21.27
C ILE A 167 15.68 -2.31 20.88
N GLN A 168 16.77 -2.95 21.30
CA GLN A 168 17.02 -4.37 21.03
C GLN A 168 15.94 -5.28 21.64
N LYS A 169 15.41 -4.96 22.84
CA LYS A 169 14.29 -5.68 23.43
C LYS A 169 12.99 -5.50 22.65
N ILE A 170 12.70 -4.30 22.17
CA ILE A 170 11.53 -4.03 21.32
C ILE A 170 11.58 -4.92 20.08
N ILE A 171 12.73 -5.00 19.40
CA ILE A 171 12.92 -5.81 18.18
C ILE A 171 12.59 -7.29 18.40
N VAL A 172 12.94 -7.83 19.57
CA VAL A 172 12.69 -9.25 19.91
C VAL A 172 11.41 -9.47 20.72
N ASN A 173 10.52 -8.47 20.82
CA ASN A 173 9.27 -8.51 21.61
C ASN A 173 9.45 -8.91 23.09
N LEU A 174 10.51 -8.44 23.71
CA LEU A 174 10.82 -8.68 25.13
C LEU A 174 10.66 -7.42 26.00
N ALA A 175 10.01 -6.36 25.45
CA ALA A 175 9.76 -5.12 26.16
C ALA A 175 8.37 -5.12 26.80
#